data_d8b1ec6fbeaa13f9793019586cb660d9
#
_entry.id   d8b1ec6fbeaa13f9793019586cb660d9
#
_cell.length_a   1.000
_cell.length_b   1.000
_cell.length_c   1.000
_cell.angle_alpha   90.00
_cell.angle_beta   90.00
_cell.angle_gamma   90.00
#
_symmetry.space_group_name_H-M   'P 1'
#
loop_
_entity.id
_entity.type
_entity.pdbx_description
1 polymer ?
#
loop_
_entity_poly.entity_id
_entity_poly.type
_entity_poly.pdbx_seq_one_letter_code
_entity_poly.pdbx_strand_id
1 'polypeptide(L)'
;MNLKTGKVRDSDSNPAETGTLLLEFGTLSKLTKKPIFYDKAKRALVETYKRRSNIGLVGDKINVETGAWESTDSHISGAIDSYYEYLLKSWLLFDDQDCKQMWRESITAINTYLADDFNRDPARPSDRELWFGHADMNTGKRTATTYGALDAFFPAVLALSKDVSHAERLLQSSFTMWKQNGIEPEEFNYRTLEVVYPGYPLRPEIVESTYYVYNTTLDPRYFEMGKTLFADFTKHCKTDEGYASLKSVVTKEKADSMHSFLFAETFKYFYLLFAPPDTVRLDTVFFNTEAHPIRRTW
;
A
#
# COMPACT_ATOMS: atom_id res chain seq x y z
N MET A 1 -11.59 20.58 -8.09
CA MET A 1 -11.34 22.03 -8.30
C MET A 1 -11.75 22.44 -9.71
N ASN A 2 -12.42 23.58 -9.88
CA ASN A 2 -12.70 24.15 -11.18
C ASN A 2 -11.48 24.93 -11.67
N LEU A 3 -10.83 24.47 -12.73
CA LEU A 3 -9.55 25.04 -13.22
C LEU A 3 -9.72 26.49 -13.75
N LYS A 4 -10.91 26.90 -14.16
CA LYS A 4 -11.16 28.26 -14.66
C LYS A 4 -11.37 29.27 -13.54
N THR A 5 -12.00 28.86 -12.44
CA THR A 5 -12.38 29.78 -11.35
C THR A 5 -11.55 29.59 -10.08
N GLY A 6 -10.74 28.55 -10.00
CA GLY A 6 -10.00 28.17 -8.81
C GLY A 6 -10.88 27.66 -7.65
N LYS A 7 -12.21 27.59 -7.82
CA LYS A 7 -13.12 27.14 -6.76
C LYS A 7 -12.94 25.65 -6.51
N VAL A 8 -12.73 25.29 -5.25
CA VAL A 8 -12.76 23.93 -4.72
C VAL A 8 -14.22 23.60 -4.38
N ARG A 9 -14.64 22.37 -4.63
CA ARG A 9 -16.01 21.91 -4.36
C ARG A 9 -16.18 21.53 -2.88
N ASP A 10 -15.20 20.78 -2.40
CA ASP A 10 -15.21 20.20 -1.08
C ASP A 10 -13.91 20.55 -0.36
N SER A 11 -13.99 20.71 0.95
CA SER A 11 -12.84 20.84 1.83
C SER A 11 -12.30 19.52 2.35
N ASP A 12 -13.02 18.42 2.04
CA ASP A 12 -12.67 17.07 2.48
C ASP A 12 -11.54 16.51 1.63
N SER A 13 -10.61 15.86 2.30
CA SER A 13 -9.48 15.15 1.69
C SER A 13 -9.02 14.03 2.64
N ASN A 14 -7.95 13.36 2.29
CA ASN A 14 -7.38 12.27 3.06
C ASN A 14 -5.84 12.31 3.01
N PRO A 15 -5.14 11.54 3.87
CA PRO A 15 -3.69 11.50 3.86
C PRO A 15 -3.07 11.05 2.54
N ALA A 16 -3.66 10.09 1.82
CA ALA A 16 -3.16 9.66 0.52
C ALA A 16 -3.18 10.82 -0.49
N GLU A 17 -4.28 11.59 -0.58
CA GLU A 17 -4.37 12.73 -1.49
C GLU A 17 -3.41 13.88 -1.11
N THR A 18 -3.25 14.17 0.18
CA THR A 18 -2.40 15.28 0.64
C THR A 18 -0.93 14.90 0.74
N GLY A 19 -0.62 13.62 0.95
CA GLY A 19 0.72 13.12 1.19
C GLY A 19 1.42 12.49 -0.02
N THR A 20 0.67 12.06 -1.04
CA THR A 20 1.19 11.30 -2.18
C THR A 20 1.47 12.20 -3.39
N LEU A 21 2.37 13.16 -3.21
CA LEU A 21 2.73 14.15 -4.24
C LEU A 21 4.25 14.34 -4.36
N LEU A 22 5.00 13.99 -3.31
CA LEU A 22 6.37 14.47 -3.18
C LEU A 22 7.34 13.77 -4.12
N LEU A 23 7.11 12.52 -4.50
CA LEU A 23 7.99 11.81 -5.45
C LEU A 23 7.94 12.46 -6.83
N GLU A 24 6.75 12.72 -7.35
CA GLU A 24 6.55 13.34 -8.67
C GLU A 24 6.97 14.80 -8.69
N PHE A 25 6.44 15.61 -7.78
CA PHE A 25 6.77 17.05 -7.74
C PHE A 25 8.20 17.29 -7.27
N GLY A 26 8.75 16.46 -6.42
CA GLY A 26 10.15 16.52 -6.04
C GLY A 26 11.07 16.20 -7.21
N THR A 27 10.76 15.17 -7.98
CA THR A 27 11.47 14.82 -9.22
C THR A 27 11.36 15.96 -10.24
N LEU A 28 10.16 16.52 -10.42
CA LEU A 28 9.96 17.69 -11.29
C LEU A 28 10.81 18.87 -10.86
N SER A 29 10.92 19.14 -9.55
CA SER A 29 11.82 20.17 -9.02
C SER A 29 13.28 19.93 -9.38
N LYS A 30 13.76 18.70 -9.24
CA LYS A 30 15.14 18.33 -9.61
C LYS A 30 15.40 18.53 -11.10
N LEU A 31 14.51 18.06 -11.96
CA LEU A 31 14.66 18.12 -13.41
C LEU A 31 14.54 19.56 -13.95
N THR A 32 13.64 20.37 -13.40
CA THR A 32 13.40 21.74 -13.86
C THR A 32 14.24 22.78 -13.13
N LYS A 33 14.92 22.40 -12.04
CA LYS A 33 15.64 23.30 -11.12
C LYS A 33 14.73 24.35 -10.47
N LYS A 34 13.43 24.08 -10.35
CA LYS A 34 12.44 24.95 -9.73
C LYS A 34 11.99 24.35 -8.40
N PRO A 35 12.42 24.88 -7.24
CA PRO A 35 12.13 24.28 -5.93
C PRO A 35 10.64 24.30 -5.56
N ILE A 36 9.87 25.20 -6.16
CA ILE A 36 8.47 25.43 -5.82
C ILE A 36 7.62 24.15 -5.83
N PHE A 37 7.89 23.20 -6.72
CA PHE A 37 7.11 21.96 -6.80
C PHE A 37 7.38 21.06 -5.58
N TYR A 38 8.66 20.88 -5.23
CA TYR A 38 9.06 20.17 -4.01
C TYR A 38 8.47 20.83 -2.77
N ASP A 39 8.64 22.15 -2.64
CA ASP A 39 8.20 22.91 -1.46
C ASP A 39 6.70 22.78 -1.23
N LYS A 40 5.88 22.83 -2.30
CA LYS A 40 4.43 22.69 -2.18
C LYS A 40 4.00 21.28 -1.78
N ALA A 41 4.56 20.25 -2.41
CA ALA A 41 4.28 18.87 -2.08
C ALA A 41 4.76 18.51 -0.66
N LYS A 42 5.97 18.92 -0.30
CA LYS A 42 6.52 18.74 1.05
C LYS A 42 5.66 19.41 2.10
N ARG A 43 5.18 20.62 1.83
CA ARG A 43 4.30 21.34 2.74
C ARG A 43 3.00 20.57 2.99
N ALA A 44 2.35 20.05 1.96
CA ALA A 44 1.11 19.29 2.10
C ALA A 44 1.33 18.04 2.99
N LEU A 45 2.38 17.27 2.70
CA LEU A 45 2.78 16.10 3.48
C LEU A 45 3.04 16.44 4.96
N VAL A 46 3.85 17.48 5.20
CA VAL A 46 4.22 17.92 6.56
C VAL A 46 3.00 18.44 7.33
N GLU A 47 2.10 19.18 6.69
CA GLU A 47 0.89 19.68 7.37
C GLU A 47 -0.06 18.54 7.75
N THR A 48 -0.17 17.48 6.94
CA THR A 48 -0.90 16.26 7.29
C THR A 48 -0.25 15.58 8.50
N TYR A 49 1.07 15.39 8.45
CA TYR A 49 1.83 14.78 9.55
C TYR A 49 1.70 15.55 10.89
N LYS A 50 1.73 16.88 10.86
CA LYS A 50 1.58 17.71 12.07
C LYS A 50 0.21 17.53 12.76
N ARG A 51 -0.79 17.06 12.03
CA ARG A 51 -2.14 16.82 12.54
C ARG A 51 -2.36 15.41 13.08
N ARG A 52 -1.32 14.56 13.06
CA ARG A 52 -1.40 13.26 13.71
C ARG A 52 -1.76 13.39 15.18
N SER A 53 -2.34 12.34 15.72
CA SER A 53 -2.67 12.30 17.15
C SER A 53 -1.43 12.27 18.05
N ASN A 54 -1.63 12.41 19.35
CA ASN A 54 -0.54 12.31 20.33
C ASN A 54 0.13 10.93 20.38
N ILE A 55 -0.52 9.89 19.86
CA ILE A 55 0.04 8.53 19.75
C ILE A 55 0.67 8.27 18.38
N GLY A 56 0.69 9.26 17.49
CA GLY A 56 1.41 9.21 16.20
C GLY A 56 0.60 8.70 15.01
N LEU A 57 -0.69 8.37 15.17
CA LEU A 57 -1.57 7.93 14.09
C LEU A 57 -2.28 9.11 13.40
N VAL A 58 -2.67 8.91 12.13
CA VAL A 58 -3.52 9.82 11.35
C VAL A 58 -4.88 9.19 11.12
N GLY A 59 -5.92 10.00 10.93
CA GLY A 59 -7.24 9.55 10.50
C GLY A 59 -7.32 9.42 8.97
N ASP A 60 -8.40 8.84 8.49
CA ASP A 60 -8.61 8.58 7.06
C ASP A 60 -9.36 9.71 6.32
N LYS A 61 -9.92 10.69 7.04
CA LYS A 61 -10.62 11.83 6.45
C LYS A 61 -10.34 13.13 7.20
N ILE A 62 -9.88 14.16 6.47
CA ILE A 62 -9.51 15.46 7.01
C ILE A 62 -10.18 16.60 6.22
N ASN A 63 -10.62 17.64 6.92
CA ASN A 63 -11.01 18.89 6.32
C ASN A 63 -9.77 19.78 6.14
N VAL A 64 -9.38 20.07 4.91
CA VAL A 64 -8.12 20.79 4.62
C VAL A 64 -8.19 22.29 4.89
N GLU A 65 -9.37 22.86 5.02
CA GLU A 65 -9.54 24.29 5.37
C GLU A 65 -9.39 24.52 6.87
N THR A 66 -9.99 23.65 7.69
CA THR A 66 -9.94 23.74 9.15
C THR A 66 -8.78 22.97 9.77
N GLY A 67 -8.30 21.95 9.08
CA GLY A 67 -7.31 20.99 9.58
C GLY A 67 -7.88 19.99 10.58
N ALA A 68 -9.19 19.92 10.74
CA ALA A 68 -9.85 18.96 11.64
C ALA A 68 -10.05 17.61 10.98
N TRP A 69 -9.83 16.54 11.74
CA TRP A 69 -10.19 15.20 11.30
C TRP A 69 -11.71 15.01 11.34
N GLU A 70 -12.28 14.54 10.26
CA GLU A 70 -13.70 14.20 10.13
C GLU A 70 -13.95 12.72 10.41
N SER A 71 -12.90 11.90 10.28
CA SER A 71 -12.87 10.52 10.74
C SER A 71 -11.58 10.26 11.51
N THR A 72 -11.68 9.50 12.58
CA THR A 72 -10.55 9.11 13.44
C THR A 72 -10.12 7.65 13.22
N ASP A 73 -10.70 6.98 12.22
CA ASP A 73 -10.27 5.63 11.86
C ASP A 73 -8.87 5.67 11.25
N SER A 74 -8.00 4.82 11.73
CA SER A 74 -6.58 4.74 11.33
C SER A 74 -6.25 3.33 10.91
N HIS A 75 -5.63 3.19 9.76
CA HIS A 75 -5.28 1.91 9.13
C HIS A 75 -4.15 2.13 8.11
N ILE A 76 -3.76 1.06 7.41
CA ILE A 76 -2.78 1.12 6.32
C ILE A 76 -3.42 1.00 4.93
N SER A 77 -4.74 0.94 4.85
CA SER A 77 -5.54 0.77 3.63
C SER A 77 -5.82 2.10 2.92
N GLY A 78 -6.66 2.06 1.88
CA GLY A 78 -7.07 3.19 1.06
C GLY A 78 -7.41 4.45 1.86
N ALA A 79 -7.20 5.63 1.30
CA ALA A 79 -7.23 6.93 1.93
C ALA A 79 -6.02 7.28 2.82
N ILE A 80 -5.27 6.31 3.36
CA ILE A 80 -4.04 6.57 4.14
C ILE A 80 -2.81 5.96 3.47
N ASP A 81 -2.92 4.79 2.88
CA ASP A 81 -1.90 3.89 2.30
C ASP A 81 -0.61 4.57 1.82
N SER A 82 -0.64 5.19 0.67
CA SER A 82 0.50 5.81 0.01
C SER A 82 1.10 7.02 0.75
N TYR A 83 0.37 7.59 1.73
CA TYR A 83 0.95 8.59 2.62
C TYR A 83 2.15 8.02 3.38
N TYR A 84 2.03 6.83 3.97
CA TYR A 84 3.13 6.18 4.69
C TYR A 84 4.25 5.76 3.74
N GLU A 85 3.89 5.25 2.58
CA GLU A 85 4.82 4.88 1.52
C GLU A 85 5.68 6.09 1.11
N TYR A 86 5.06 7.27 0.91
CA TYR A 86 5.76 8.48 0.46
C TYR A 86 6.65 9.11 1.54
N LEU A 87 6.35 8.94 2.83
CA LEU A 87 7.27 9.27 3.90
C LEU A 87 8.60 8.51 3.74
N LEU A 88 8.52 7.18 3.53
CA LEU A 88 9.69 6.34 3.33
C LEU A 88 10.39 6.64 2.00
N LYS A 89 9.66 6.59 0.90
CA LYS A 89 10.25 6.74 -0.45
C LYS A 89 10.84 8.13 -0.68
N SER A 90 10.27 9.19 -0.10
CA SER A 90 10.84 10.53 -0.17
C SER A 90 12.16 10.65 0.60
N TRP A 91 12.27 10.00 1.75
CA TRP A 91 13.58 9.87 2.40
C TRP A 91 14.57 9.14 1.51
N LEU A 92 14.21 7.98 0.96
CA LEU A 92 15.14 7.16 0.17
C LEU A 92 15.55 7.86 -1.15
N LEU A 93 14.61 8.54 -1.84
CA LEU A 93 14.86 9.17 -3.14
C LEU A 93 15.63 10.50 -3.00
N PHE A 94 15.26 11.34 -2.05
CA PHE A 94 15.79 12.71 -1.92
C PHE A 94 16.77 12.89 -0.76
N ASP A 95 16.99 11.84 0.07
CA ASP A 95 17.71 11.91 1.34
C ASP A 95 17.09 12.93 2.32
N ASP A 96 15.76 13.05 2.27
CA ASP A 96 15.01 13.99 3.10
C ASP A 96 14.95 13.52 4.55
N GLN A 97 15.65 14.20 5.45
CA GLN A 97 15.78 13.82 6.85
C GLN A 97 14.50 14.05 7.66
N ASP A 98 13.65 15.01 7.28
CA ASP A 98 12.34 15.19 7.90
C ASP A 98 11.43 14.01 7.56
N CYS A 99 11.40 13.59 6.28
CA CYS A 99 10.64 12.41 5.87
C CYS A 99 11.14 11.14 6.57
N LYS A 100 12.46 11.01 6.76
CA LYS A 100 13.04 9.93 7.56
C LYS A 100 12.52 9.91 9.01
N GLN A 101 12.49 11.07 9.65
CA GLN A 101 11.99 11.19 11.01
C GLN A 101 10.50 10.88 11.07
N MET A 102 9.72 11.47 10.17
CA MET A 102 8.27 11.25 10.08
C MET A 102 7.94 9.77 9.83
N TRP A 103 8.69 9.09 8.93
CA TRP A 103 8.55 7.66 8.71
C TRP A 103 8.81 6.84 9.98
N ARG A 104 9.93 7.12 10.67
CA ARG A 104 10.30 6.38 11.90
C ARG A 104 9.26 6.50 13.00
N GLU A 105 8.71 7.69 13.19
CA GLU A 105 7.66 7.89 14.18
C GLU A 105 6.35 7.22 13.76
N SER A 106 5.98 7.33 12.48
CA SER A 106 4.76 6.69 11.96
C SER A 106 4.82 5.18 12.02
N ILE A 107 5.92 4.55 11.60
CA ILE A 107 6.02 3.07 11.63
C ILE A 107 6.02 2.54 13.07
N THR A 108 6.55 3.30 14.02
CA THR A 108 6.47 2.94 15.44
C THR A 108 5.02 2.93 15.92
N ALA A 109 4.25 3.95 15.57
CA ALA A 109 2.83 4.03 15.92
C ALA A 109 2.01 2.92 15.23
N ILE A 110 2.25 2.69 13.94
CA ILE A 110 1.61 1.62 13.16
C ILE A 110 1.84 0.27 13.82
N ASN A 111 3.10 -0.07 14.11
CA ASN A 111 3.44 -1.35 14.74
C ASN A 111 2.89 -1.49 16.16
N THR A 112 2.70 -0.38 16.87
CA THR A 112 2.18 -0.40 18.24
C THR A 112 0.67 -0.57 18.28
N TYR A 113 -0.07 0.09 17.40
CA TYR A 113 -1.52 0.22 17.53
C TYR A 113 -2.31 -0.49 16.43
N LEU A 114 -1.76 -0.62 15.21
CA LEU A 114 -2.45 -1.25 14.10
C LEU A 114 -2.06 -2.73 13.93
N ALA A 115 -0.83 -3.11 14.30
CA ALA A 115 -0.39 -4.50 14.23
C ALA A 115 -1.22 -5.39 15.17
N ASP A 116 -1.56 -6.56 14.68
CA ASP A 116 -2.31 -7.60 15.39
C ASP A 116 -1.59 -8.93 15.20
N ASP A 117 -0.74 -9.24 16.18
CA ASP A 117 0.10 -10.44 16.19
C ASP A 117 -0.53 -11.48 17.10
N PHE A 118 -1.12 -12.50 16.52
CA PHE A 118 -1.82 -13.52 17.28
C PHE A 118 -1.59 -14.93 16.76
N ASN A 119 -1.92 -15.90 17.57
CA ASN A 119 -1.96 -17.31 17.20
C ASN A 119 -3.41 -17.77 17.04
N ARG A 120 -3.77 -18.23 15.85
CA ARG A 120 -5.10 -18.74 15.55
C ARG A 120 -5.32 -20.14 16.11
N ASP A 121 -4.29 -20.99 16.06
CA ASP A 121 -4.33 -22.37 16.53
C ASP A 121 -3.44 -22.54 17.76
N PRO A 122 -4.02 -22.56 18.98
CA PRO A 122 -3.22 -22.75 20.21
C PRO A 122 -2.39 -24.04 20.24
N ALA A 123 -2.77 -25.05 19.42
CA ALA A 123 -2.00 -26.29 19.31
C ALA A 123 -0.69 -26.11 18.51
N ARG A 124 -0.52 -24.98 17.83
CA ARG A 124 0.68 -24.63 17.04
C ARG A 124 1.25 -23.29 17.51
N PRO A 125 1.88 -23.21 18.66
CA PRO A 125 2.32 -21.94 19.24
C PRO A 125 3.28 -21.12 18.36
N SER A 126 4.02 -21.78 17.46
CA SER A 126 4.92 -21.15 16.50
C SER A 126 4.21 -20.43 15.35
N ASP A 127 2.96 -20.80 15.04
CA ASP A 127 2.24 -20.36 13.87
C ASP A 127 1.50 -19.03 14.15
N ARG A 128 2.27 -18.00 14.47
CA ARG A 128 1.74 -16.64 14.72
C ARG A 128 1.51 -15.91 13.42
N GLU A 129 0.30 -15.39 13.27
CA GLU A 129 -0.09 -14.52 12.15
C GLU A 129 0.15 -13.05 12.52
N LEU A 130 0.60 -12.27 11.56
CA LEU A 130 0.71 -10.82 11.67
C LEU A 130 -0.25 -10.19 10.67
N TRP A 131 -1.18 -9.40 11.17
CA TRP A 131 -2.11 -8.59 10.40
C TRP A 131 -2.05 -7.14 10.87
N PHE A 132 -2.55 -6.22 10.05
CA PHE A 132 -2.76 -4.85 10.46
C PHE A 132 -4.25 -4.55 10.33
N GLY A 133 -4.89 -4.20 11.43
CA GLY A 133 -6.30 -3.83 11.45
C GLY A 133 -6.46 -2.35 11.72
N HIS A 134 -7.70 -1.92 11.89
CA HIS A 134 -8.04 -0.53 12.14
C HIS A 134 -7.99 -0.20 13.63
N ALA A 135 -7.69 1.07 13.95
CA ALA A 135 -7.76 1.59 15.32
C ALA A 135 -8.22 3.06 15.32
N ASP A 136 -8.81 3.50 16.40
CA ASP A 136 -9.04 4.93 16.61
C ASP A 136 -7.72 5.66 16.81
N MET A 137 -7.45 6.68 16.00
CA MET A 137 -6.18 7.39 15.96
C MET A 137 -5.78 8.04 17.28
N ASN A 138 -6.73 8.39 18.14
CA ASN A 138 -6.47 9.11 19.40
C ASN A 138 -6.19 8.17 20.56
N THR A 139 -6.82 7.00 20.56
CA THR A 139 -6.79 6.06 21.68
C THR A 139 -5.98 4.79 21.38
N GLY A 140 -5.73 4.47 20.10
CA GLY A 140 -5.13 3.22 19.66
C GLY A 140 -6.02 1.99 19.86
N LYS A 141 -7.29 2.18 20.27
CA LYS A 141 -8.22 1.07 20.44
C LYS A 141 -8.61 0.48 19.09
N ARG A 142 -8.53 -0.86 18.97
CA ARG A 142 -8.96 -1.59 17.77
C ARG A 142 -10.42 -1.29 17.44
N THR A 143 -10.69 -0.83 16.22
CA THR A 143 -12.03 -0.52 15.70
C THR A 143 -12.52 -1.60 14.74
N ALA A 144 -11.63 -2.19 13.92
CA ALA A 144 -11.98 -3.28 13.02
C ALA A 144 -10.82 -4.27 12.86
N THR A 145 -11.17 -5.50 12.47
CA THR A 145 -10.24 -6.58 12.13
C THR A 145 -10.34 -6.93 10.65
N THR A 146 -10.51 -5.90 9.83
CA THR A 146 -10.50 -6.02 8.37
C THR A 146 -9.12 -5.72 7.81
N TYR A 147 -8.82 -6.37 6.70
CA TYR A 147 -7.62 -6.24 5.89
C TYR A 147 -8.03 -6.52 4.44
N GLY A 148 -7.54 -5.78 3.50
CA GLY A 148 -7.97 -5.90 2.12
C GLY A 148 -6.84 -5.96 1.12
N ALA A 149 -7.23 -5.99 -0.14
CA ALA A 149 -6.29 -5.98 -1.25
C ALA A 149 -5.38 -4.75 -1.20
N LEU A 150 -5.94 -3.56 -0.88
CA LEU A 150 -5.14 -2.33 -0.75
C LEU A 150 -4.10 -2.41 0.37
N ASP A 151 -4.40 -3.07 1.49
CA ASP A 151 -3.43 -3.25 2.59
C ASP A 151 -2.21 -4.08 2.18
N ALA A 152 -2.38 -4.94 1.17
CA ALA A 152 -1.36 -5.90 0.72
C ALA A 152 -0.12 -5.26 0.06
N PHE A 153 -0.08 -3.91 -0.14
CA PHE A 153 1.11 -3.18 -0.56
C PHE A 153 2.13 -3.03 0.59
N PHE A 154 1.68 -3.05 1.85
CA PHE A 154 2.51 -2.67 2.98
C PHE A 154 3.71 -3.60 3.24
N PRO A 155 3.67 -4.91 2.95
CA PRO A 155 4.87 -5.74 2.95
C PRO A 155 5.99 -5.21 2.06
N ALA A 156 5.70 -4.60 0.90
CA ALA A 156 6.71 -3.98 0.04
C ALA A 156 7.37 -2.77 0.74
N VAL A 157 6.58 -1.94 1.41
CA VAL A 157 7.08 -0.79 2.18
C VAL A 157 7.98 -1.25 3.33
N LEU A 158 7.56 -2.29 4.06
CA LEU A 158 8.37 -2.89 5.13
C LEU A 158 9.69 -3.46 4.59
N ALA A 159 9.67 -4.17 3.48
CA ALA A 159 10.88 -4.70 2.82
C ALA A 159 11.84 -3.57 2.39
N LEU A 160 11.32 -2.50 1.79
CA LEU A 160 12.10 -1.30 1.43
C LEU A 160 12.71 -0.63 2.66
N SER A 161 12.00 -0.59 3.78
CA SER A 161 12.50 -0.01 5.03
C SER A 161 13.52 -0.91 5.75
N LYS A 162 13.77 -2.12 5.24
CA LYS A 162 14.62 -3.19 5.79
C LYS A 162 14.02 -3.90 7.00
N ASP A 163 12.74 -3.75 7.25
CA ASP A 163 12.00 -4.56 8.22
C ASP A 163 11.51 -5.86 7.57
N VAL A 164 12.48 -6.71 7.23
CA VAL A 164 12.23 -7.95 6.47
C VAL A 164 11.34 -8.91 7.25
N SER A 165 11.51 -9.01 8.57
CA SER A 165 10.75 -9.93 9.41
C SER A 165 9.23 -9.63 9.38
N HIS A 166 8.84 -8.38 9.54
CA HIS A 166 7.44 -7.99 9.44
C HIS A 166 6.92 -8.10 8.00
N ALA A 167 7.76 -7.75 7.01
CA ALA A 167 7.41 -7.88 5.59
C ALA A 167 7.05 -9.32 5.21
N GLU A 168 7.89 -10.29 5.57
CA GLU A 168 7.66 -11.71 5.28
C GLU A 168 6.39 -12.22 5.96
N ARG A 169 6.19 -11.89 7.23
CA ARG A 169 5.03 -12.34 8.01
C ARG A 169 3.74 -11.75 7.47
N LEU A 170 3.72 -10.45 7.17
CA LEU A 170 2.52 -9.79 6.63
C LEU A 170 2.21 -10.28 5.21
N LEU A 171 3.23 -10.50 4.36
CA LEU A 171 3.04 -11.09 3.04
C LEU A 171 2.45 -12.51 3.13
N GLN A 172 2.90 -13.30 4.12
CA GLN A 172 2.32 -14.63 4.36
C GLN A 172 0.84 -14.55 4.76
N SER A 173 0.47 -13.53 5.54
CA SER A 173 -0.93 -13.24 5.89
C SER A 173 -1.75 -12.85 4.63
N SER A 174 -1.24 -11.93 3.81
CA SER A 174 -1.88 -11.57 2.53
C SER A 174 -2.05 -12.78 1.61
N PHE A 175 -1.04 -13.64 1.54
CA PHE A 175 -1.14 -14.88 0.77
C PHE A 175 -2.13 -15.90 1.36
N THR A 176 -2.35 -15.89 2.67
CA THR A 176 -3.40 -16.67 3.30
C THR A 176 -4.79 -16.19 2.89
N MET A 177 -5.01 -14.86 2.84
CA MET A 177 -6.23 -14.26 2.30
C MET A 177 -6.44 -14.66 0.82
N TRP A 178 -5.40 -14.59 -0.03
CA TRP A 178 -5.46 -15.05 -1.41
C TRP A 178 -5.90 -16.51 -1.53
N LYS A 179 -5.24 -17.39 -0.78
CA LYS A 179 -5.50 -18.85 -0.83
C LYS A 179 -6.90 -19.24 -0.40
N GLN A 180 -7.55 -18.44 0.43
CA GLN A 180 -8.90 -18.72 0.91
C GLN A 180 -9.89 -18.94 -0.24
N ASN A 181 -9.78 -18.15 -1.28
CA ASN A 181 -10.66 -18.23 -2.45
C ASN A 181 -9.88 -18.45 -3.76
N GLY A 182 -8.56 -18.64 -3.72
CA GLY A 182 -7.69 -18.69 -4.91
C GLY A 182 -7.57 -17.35 -5.64
N ILE A 183 -8.02 -16.28 -5.03
CA ILE A 183 -7.80 -14.88 -5.39
C ILE A 183 -8.31 -14.00 -4.24
N GLU A 184 -7.64 -12.88 -3.97
CA GLU A 184 -7.98 -12.02 -2.83
C GLU A 184 -9.27 -11.22 -3.03
N PRO A 185 -10.08 -11.01 -1.99
CA PRO A 185 -11.18 -10.06 -1.99
C PRO A 185 -10.68 -8.63 -1.76
N GLU A 186 -11.52 -7.64 -2.09
CA GLU A 186 -11.26 -6.23 -1.72
C GLU A 186 -11.16 -6.04 -0.21
N GLU A 187 -11.96 -6.77 0.57
CA GLU A 187 -11.93 -6.68 2.02
C GLU A 187 -12.24 -8.04 2.67
N PHE A 188 -11.51 -8.33 3.74
CA PHE A 188 -11.50 -9.61 4.43
C PHE A 188 -11.37 -9.41 5.93
N ASN A 189 -12.17 -10.10 6.72
CA ASN A 189 -12.00 -10.12 8.16
C ASN A 189 -10.99 -11.20 8.54
N TYR A 190 -9.80 -10.79 8.94
CA TYR A 190 -8.71 -11.71 9.23
C TYR A 190 -8.90 -12.52 10.53
N ARG A 191 -9.80 -12.13 11.42
CA ARG A 191 -10.11 -12.88 12.64
C ARG A 191 -11.10 -14.01 12.37
N THR A 192 -12.16 -13.75 11.58
CA THR A 192 -13.18 -14.74 11.25
C THR A 192 -12.92 -15.51 9.96
N LEU A 193 -11.98 -15.04 9.13
CA LEU A 193 -11.68 -15.52 7.78
C LEU A 193 -12.85 -15.34 6.79
N GLU A 194 -13.71 -14.38 7.05
CA GLU A 194 -14.87 -14.10 6.20
C GLU A 194 -14.56 -13.00 5.19
N VAL A 195 -15.05 -13.18 3.99
CA VAL A 195 -15.04 -12.15 2.94
C VAL A 195 -16.07 -11.09 3.30
N VAL A 196 -15.60 -9.84 3.46
CA VAL A 196 -16.44 -8.67 3.76
C VAL A 196 -16.90 -8.00 2.45
N TYR A 197 -15.96 -7.70 1.56
CA TYR A 197 -16.27 -7.18 0.22
C TYR A 197 -15.65 -8.09 -0.84
N PRO A 198 -16.47 -8.83 -1.62
CA PRO A 198 -16.00 -9.94 -2.44
C PRO A 198 -15.43 -9.54 -3.80
N GLY A 199 -15.39 -8.26 -4.17
CA GLY A 199 -14.86 -7.80 -5.45
C GLY A 199 -13.37 -8.06 -5.60
N TYR A 200 -12.91 -8.14 -6.86
CA TYR A 200 -11.49 -8.12 -7.20
C TYR A 200 -11.29 -7.36 -8.53
N PRO A 201 -10.88 -6.10 -8.49
CA PRO A 201 -10.69 -5.28 -9.68
C PRO A 201 -9.30 -5.42 -10.33
N LEU A 202 -8.67 -6.60 -10.28
CA LEU A 202 -7.36 -6.90 -10.87
C LEU A 202 -6.18 -6.24 -10.12
N ARG A 203 -6.25 -6.19 -8.81
CA ARG A 203 -5.34 -5.54 -7.88
C ARG A 203 -3.87 -5.95 -8.02
N PRO A 204 -2.89 -5.00 -7.91
CA PRO A 204 -1.46 -5.24 -7.99
C PRO A 204 -0.77 -5.54 -6.65
N GLU A 205 -1.32 -5.10 -5.52
CA GLU A 205 -0.61 -4.85 -4.26
C GLU A 205 0.07 -6.10 -3.68
N ILE A 206 -0.60 -7.26 -3.74
CA ILE A 206 0.03 -8.51 -3.26
C ILE A 206 1.18 -8.97 -4.18
N VAL A 207 1.06 -8.73 -5.50
CA VAL A 207 2.11 -9.08 -6.48
C VAL A 207 3.30 -8.13 -6.32
N GLU A 208 3.04 -6.84 -6.12
CA GLU A 208 4.05 -5.84 -5.77
C GLU A 208 4.83 -6.29 -4.54
N SER A 209 4.13 -6.58 -3.45
CA SER A 209 4.75 -7.02 -2.21
C SER A 209 5.56 -8.31 -2.37
N THR A 210 5.05 -9.27 -3.14
CA THR A 210 5.78 -10.51 -3.46
C THR A 210 7.08 -10.20 -4.21
N TYR A 211 7.04 -9.29 -5.19
CA TYR A 211 8.24 -8.85 -5.92
C TYR A 211 9.28 -8.19 -5.00
N TYR A 212 8.86 -7.24 -4.15
CA TYR A 212 9.78 -6.52 -3.26
C TYR A 212 10.39 -7.44 -2.20
N VAL A 213 9.61 -8.33 -1.61
CA VAL A 213 10.12 -9.29 -0.62
C VAL A 213 11.06 -10.29 -1.29
N TYR A 214 10.71 -10.82 -2.48
CA TYR A 214 11.60 -11.68 -3.25
C TYR A 214 12.93 -10.99 -3.59
N ASN A 215 12.88 -9.77 -4.11
CA ASN A 215 14.08 -9.02 -4.49
C ASN A 215 14.97 -8.67 -3.28
N THR A 216 14.38 -8.53 -2.10
CA THR A 216 15.10 -8.22 -0.87
C THR A 216 15.74 -9.46 -0.24
N THR A 217 15.06 -10.61 -0.31
CA THR A 217 15.49 -11.84 0.39
C THR A 217 16.17 -12.85 -0.52
N LEU A 218 15.84 -12.84 -1.82
CA LEU A 218 16.18 -13.86 -2.81
C LEU A 218 15.70 -15.27 -2.41
N ASP A 219 14.74 -15.36 -1.52
CA ASP A 219 14.17 -16.63 -1.07
C ASP A 219 13.22 -17.19 -2.15
N PRO A 220 13.49 -18.38 -2.68
CA PRO A 220 12.70 -18.96 -3.77
C PRO A 220 11.23 -19.22 -3.41
N ARG A 221 10.87 -19.25 -2.12
CA ARG A 221 9.48 -19.37 -1.67
C ARG A 221 8.60 -18.27 -2.24
N TYR A 222 9.11 -17.04 -2.34
CA TYR A 222 8.35 -15.89 -2.88
C TYR A 222 8.23 -15.94 -4.40
N PHE A 223 9.20 -16.52 -5.08
CA PHE A 223 9.07 -16.80 -6.51
C PHE A 223 7.98 -17.85 -6.80
N GLU A 224 7.92 -18.93 -6.00
CA GLU A 224 6.85 -19.94 -6.10
C GLU A 224 5.48 -19.38 -5.69
N MET A 225 5.43 -18.48 -4.71
CA MET A 225 4.23 -17.70 -4.38
C MET A 225 3.75 -16.91 -5.60
N GLY A 226 4.64 -16.19 -6.27
CA GLY A 226 4.32 -15.44 -7.49
C GLY A 226 3.77 -16.30 -8.61
N LYS A 227 4.31 -17.51 -8.81
CA LYS A 227 3.75 -18.48 -9.79
C LYS A 227 2.32 -18.86 -9.45
N THR A 228 2.03 -19.07 -8.16
CA THR A 228 0.67 -19.39 -7.70
C THR A 228 -0.27 -18.22 -7.97
N LEU A 229 0.13 -16.99 -7.58
CA LEU A 229 -0.64 -15.78 -7.83
C LEU A 229 -0.94 -15.61 -9.32
N PHE A 230 0.05 -15.78 -10.20
CA PHE A 230 -0.13 -15.64 -11.64
C PHE A 230 -1.02 -16.72 -12.25
N ALA A 231 -0.87 -17.97 -11.81
CA ALA A 231 -1.70 -19.08 -12.27
C ALA A 231 -3.17 -18.88 -11.89
N ASP A 232 -3.43 -18.52 -10.64
CA ASP A 232 -4.78 -18.26 -10.13
C ASP A 232 -5.40 -17.02 -10.81
N PHE A 233 -4.63 -15.94 -10.94
CA PHE A 233 -5.03 -14.75 -11.66
C PHE A 233 -5.45 -15.07 -13.09
N THR A 234 -4.60 -15.79 -13.83
CA THR A 234 -4.89 -16.20 -15.21
C THR A 234 -6.12 -17.08 -15.28
N LYS A 235 -6.24 -18.05 -14.37
CA LYS A 235 -7.36 -18.99 -14.31
C LYS A 235 -8.70 -18.27 -14.11
N HIS A 236 -8.74 -17.27 -13.25
CA HIS A 236 -10.00 -16.65 -12.82
C HIS A 236 -10.36 -15.38 -13.62
N CYS A 237 -9.35 -14.61 -14.06
CA CYS A 237 -9.58 -13.30 -14.66
C CYS A 237 -9.43 -13.26 -16.19
N LYS A 238 -8.69 -14.19 -16.82
CA LYS A 238 -8.51 -14.20 -18.28
C LYS A 238 -9.83 -14.44 -19.02
N THR A 239 -10.02 -13.73 -20.13
CA THR A 239 -11.12 -13.88 -21.09
C THR A 239 -10.52 -14.11 -22.50
N ASP A 240 -11.36 -14.28 -23.51
CA ASP A 240 -10.90 -14.45 -24.90
C ASP A 240 -10.30 -13.15 -25.45
N GLU A 241 -10.78 -11.98 -25.00
CA GLU A 241 -10.33 -10.67 -25.46
C GLU A 241 -9.34 -9.97 -24.50
N GLY A 242 -9.09 -10.53 -23.30
CA GLY A 242 -8.22 -9.91 -22.33
C GLY A 242 -8.42 -10.41 -20.91
N TYR A 243 -8.70 -9.51 -19.97
CA TYR A 243 -8.91 -9.83 -18.56
C TYR A 243 -10.11 -9.08 -18.00
N ALA A 244 -10.79 -9.68 -17.04
CA ALA A 244 -11.95 -9.09 -16.40
C ALA A 244 -11.80 -9.12 -14.88
N SER A 245 -12.22 -8.02 -14.24
CA SER A 245 -12.42 -7.98 -12.80
C SER A 245 -13.43 -9.04 -12.35
N LEU A 246 -13.41 -9.42 -11.08
CA LEU A 246 -14.43 -10.28 -10.50
C LEU A 246 -15.41 -9.46 -9.68
N LYS A 247 -16.70 -9.70 -9.85
CA LYS A 247 -17.75 -9.20 -8.96
C LYS A 247 -17.66 -9.89 -7.61
N SER A 248 -17.23 -11.15 -7.62
CA SER A 248 -17.08 -11.95 -6.42
C SER A 248 -15.98 -12.99 -6.55
N VAL A 249 -15.01 -12.93 -5.63
CA VAL A 249 -13.98 -13.96 -5.49
C VAL A 249 -14.52 -15.30 -5.01
N VAL A 250 -15.72 -15.34 -4.42
CA VAL A 250 -16.38 -16.57 -3.98
C VAL A 250 -17.00 -17.29 -5.17
N THR A 251 -17.82 -16.60 -5.97
CA THR A 251 -18.51 -17.20 -7.12
C THR A 251 -17.70 -17.21 -8.40
N LYS A 252 -16.63 -16.43 -8.49
CA LYS A 252 -15.81 -16.17 -9.69
C LYS A 252 -16.59 -15.48 -10.84
N GLU A 253 -17.71 -14.85 -10.51
CA GLU A 253 -18.48 -14.06 -11.50
C GLU A 253 -17.64 -12.88 -11.99
N LYS A 254 -17.45 -12.79 -13.31
CA LYS A 254 -16.70 -11.72 -13.94
C LYS A 254 -17.54 -10.45 -14.06
N ALA A 255 -16.89 -9.29 -13.92
CA ALA A 255 -17.45 -8.00 -14.24
C ALA A 255 -17.00 -7.58 -15.66
N ASP A 256 -17.80 -6.77 -16.34
CA ASP A 256 -17.39 -6.11 -17.59
C ASP A 256 -16.52 -4.88 -17.25
N SER A 257 -15.32 -5.14 -16.76
CA SER A 257 -14.39 -4.10 -16.30
C SER A 257 -12.96 -4.60 -16.35
N MET A 258 -12.07 -3.77 -16.90
CA MET A 258 -10.62 -3.98 -16.89
C MET A 258 -9.94 -2.63 -16.56
N HIS A 259 -9.40 -2.51 -15.37
CA HIS A 259 -8.78 -1.27 -14.92
C HIS A 259 -7.42 -1.02 -15.59
N SER A 260 -7.07 0.25 -15.83
CA SER A 260 -5.82 0.65 -16.48
C SER A 260 -4.58 0.20 -15.70
N PHE A 261 -4.65 0.15 -14.38
CA PHE A 261 -3.55 -0.30 -13.52
C PHE A 261 -3.21 -1.79 -13.70
N LEU A 262 -4.07 -2.60 -14.33
CA LEU A 262 -3.70 -3.97 -14.68
C LEU A 262 -2.38 -4.02 -15.45
N PHE A 263 -2.24 -3.18 -16.50
CA PHE A 263 -1.01 -3.13 -17.29
C PHE A 263 0.07 -2.27 -16.65
N ALA A 264 -0.36 -1.15 -16.06
CA ALA A 264 0.58 -0.22 -15.45
C ALA A 264 1.30 -0.81 -14.21
N GLU A 265 0.64 -1.71 -13.49
CA GLU A 265 1.10 -2.22 -12.20
C GLU A 265 1.09 -3.75 -12.13
N THR A 266 -0.09 -4.39 -12.16
CA THR A 266 -0.21 -5.83 -11.90
C THR A 266 0.67 -6.66 -12.82
N PHE A 267 0.59 -6.43 -14.15
CA PHE A 267 1.46 -7.14 -15.11
C PHE A 267 2.91 -6.67 -15.05
N LYS A 268 3.16 -5.42 -14.71
CA LYS A 268 4.53 -4.94 -14.49
C LYS A 268 5.20 -5.70 -13.35
N TYR A 269 4.54 -5.82 -12.20
CA TYR A 269 5.10 -6.55 -11.07
C TYR A 269 5.21 -8.05 -11.34
N PHE A 270 4.26 -8.69 -12.04
CA PHE A 270 4.44 -10.06 -12.50
C PHE A 270 5.64 -10.18 -13.44
N TYR A 271 5.78 -9.28 -14.41
CA TYR A 271 6.94 -9.28 -15.30
C TYR A 271 8.26 -9.15 -14.53
N LEU A 272 8.35 -8.20 -13.62
CA LEU A 272 9.55 -7.97 -12.82
C LEU A 272 9.88 -9.13 -11.89
N LEU A 273 8.85 -9.79 -11.34
CA LEU A 273 9.03 -10.96 -10.47
C LEU A 273 9.63 -12.16 -11.21
N PHE A 274 9.27 -12.33 -12.49
CA PHE A 274 9.76 -13.44 -13.32
C PHE A 274 10.96 -13.07 -14.21
N ALA A 275 11.29 -11.81 -14.34
CA ALA A 275 12.47 -11.33 -15.04
C ALA A 275 13.74 -11.55 -14.21
N PRO A 276 14.95 -11.47 -14.82
CA PRO A 276 16.18 -11.46 -14.06
C PRO A 276 16.16 -10.40 -12.94
N PRO A 277 16.68 -10.69 -11.72
CA PRO A 277 16.59 -9.78 -10.57
C PRO A 277 17.25 -8.41 -10.80
N ASP A 278 18.15 -8.29 -11.76
CA ASP A 278 18.86 -7.06 -12.13
C ASP A 278 18.13 -6.24 -13.21
N THR A 279 16.97 -6.69 -13.68
CA THR A 279 16.14 -5.96 -14.67
C THR A 279 15.81 -4.55 -14.20
N VAL A 280 15.48 -4.38 -12.92
CA VAL A 280 15.33 -3.08 -12.27
C VAL A 280 16.11 -3.08 -10.96
N ARG A 281 17.00 -2.11 -10.83
CA ARG A 281 17.80 -1.92 -9.63
C ARG A 281 17.07 -1.02 -8.65
N LEU A 282 16.49 -1.60 -7.59
CA LEU A 282 15.72 -0.90 -6.55
C LEU A 282 16.58 0.03 -5.65
N ASP A 283 17.91 0.05 -5.81
CA ASP A 283 18.79 1.02 -5.17
C ASP A 283 18.89 2.34 -5.95
N THR A 284 18.49 2.35 -7.22
CA THR A 284 18.57 3.53 -8.11
C THR A 284 17.26 3.88 -8.80
N VAL A 285 16.30 2.96 -8.80
CA VAL A 285 14.96 3.16 -9.38
C VAL A 285 13.92 3.00 -8.27
N PHE A 286 13.07 4.00 -8.15
CA PHE A 286 11.96 4.02 -7.20
C PHE A 286 10.65 4.00 -7.98
N PHE A 287 9.75 3.10 -7.64
CA PHE A 287 8.40 3.15 -8.16
C PHE A 287 7.56 4.09 -7.30
N ASN A 288 6.76 4.95 -7.94
CA ASN A 288 5.74 5.71 -7.24
C ASN A 288 4.54 4.79 -6.88
N THR A 289 3.48 5.32 -6.28
CA THR A 289 2.31 4.54 -5.87
C THR A 289 1.53 3.91 -7.03
N GLU A 290 1.77 4.37 -8.27
CA GLU A 290 1.18 3.82 -9.51
C GLU A 290 2.21 3.03 -10.33
N ALA A 291 3.25 2.51 -9.68
CA ALA A 291 4.36 1.78 -10.28
C ALA A 291 5.08 2.48 -11.45
N HIS A 292 5.04 3.82 -11.52
CA HIS A 292 5.86 4.55 -12.48
C HIS A 292 7.31 4.64 -11.98
N PRO A 293 8.30 4.23 -12.79
CA PRO A 293 9.68 4.22 -12.36
C PRO A 293 10.27 5.63 -12.36
N ILE A 294 10.85 6.02 -11.25
CA ILE A 294 11.60 7.25 -11.06
C ILE A 294 13.07 6.86 -10.87
N ARG A 295 13.91 7.25 -11.81
CA ARG A 295 15.35 7.00 -11.72
C ARG A 295 16.05 8.16 -11.02
N ARG A 296 16.80 7.87 -9.96
CA ARG A 296 17.65 8.85 -9.31
C ARG A 296 18.85 9.16 -10.20
N THR A 297 18.90 10.38 -10.73
CA THR A 297 19.96 10.86 -11.66
C THR A 297 20.71 12.09 -11.13
N TRP A 298 20.51 12.49 -9.88
CA TRP A 298 21.11 13.64 -9.21
C TRP A 298 21.85 13.24 -7.94
#